data_8f51680576419132186dee40454fa6ae
#
_entry.id   8f51680576419132186dee40454fa6ae
#
_cell.length_a   1.000
_cell.length_b   1.000
_cell.length_c   1.000
_cell.angle_alpha   90.00
_cell.angle_beta   90.00
_cell.angle_gamma   90.00
#
_symmetry.space_group_name_H-M   'P 1'
#
loop_
_entity.id
_entity.type
_entity.pdbx_description
1 polymer ?
#
loop_
_entity_poly.entity_id
_entity_poly.type
_entity_poly.pdbx_seq_one_letter_code
_entity_poly.pdbx_strand_id
1 'polypeptide(L)'
;MAEKMITLGKKNTEASKRQALAYLFVRIPCCLPESGILTCTTQRPQEMLPKLFGPLRERYANRPGGYTRVLRIEPIKEDQAASAILELVDGPKDMRFALTAKTIATVRQNGHKINDMTAANIAKVTNFRKDADQELEKMVQKFERMAAEGSEEDVQVKKRRVYPENITSR
;
A
#
# COMPACT_ATOMS: atom_id res chain seq x y z
N MET A 1 13.93 12.01 1.57
CA MET A 1 13.22 13.30 1.68
C MET A 1 11.90 13.16 2.45
N ALA A 2 10.98 12.27 2.07
CA ALA A 2 9.68 12.07 2.73
C ALA A 2 9.77 11.85 4.25
N GLU A 3 10.70 11.03 4.72
CA GLU A 3 10.88 10.77 6.17
C GLU A 3 11.30 12.03 6.95
N LYS A 4 12.16 12.87 6.38
CA LYS A 4 12.53 14.15 6.99
C LYS A 4 11.31 15.05 7.16
N MET A 5 10.44 15.09 6.15
CA MET A 5 9.19 15.85 6.19
C MET A 5 8.26 15.36 7.30
N ILE A 6 8.09 14.04 7.43
CA ILE A 6 7.25 13.45 8.49
C ILE A 6 7.84 13.75 9.87
N THR A 7 9.16 13.68 10.03
CA THR A 7 9.83 14.05 11.28
C THR A 7 9.61 15.52 11.64
N LEU A 8 9.67 16.43 10.67
CA LEU A 8 9.32 17.84 10.87
C LEU A 8 7.83 18.01 11.26
N GLY A 9 6.95 17.25 10.61
CA GLY A 9 5.52 17.21 10.94
C GLY A 9 5.26 16.81 12.39
N LYS A 10 6.00 15.81 12.90
CA LYS A 10 5.90 15.35 14.30
C LYS A 10 6.30 16.42 15.30
N LYS A 11 7.35 17.19 15.01
CA LYS A 11 7.82 18.27 15.89
C LYS A 11 6.80 19.39 16.06
N ASN A 12 6.06 19.71 15.01
CA ASN A 12 4.98 20.70 14.98
C ASN A 12 5.34 22.07 15.58
N THR A 13 6.59 22.51 15.43
CA THR A 13 7.04 23.84 15.82
C THR A 13 6.96 24.80 14.64
N GLU A 14 6.88 26.11 14.90
CA GLU A 14 6.87 27.13 13.84
C GLU A 14 8.14 27.01 12.95
N ALA A 15 9.29 26.75 13.58
CA ALA A 15 10.53 26.52 12.86
C ALA A 15 10.45 25.28 11.94
N SER A 16 9.81 24.19 12.41
CA SER A 16 9.66 23.00 11.57
C SER A 16 8.70 23.22 10.39
N LYS A 17 7.68 24.05 10.55
CA LYS A 17 6.78 24.46 9.46
C LYS A 17 7.54 25.26 8.39
N ARG A 18 8.37 26.23 8.78
CA ARG A 18 9.21 26.99 7.86
C ARG A 18 10.21 26.08 7.12
N GLN A 19 10.85 25.14 7.82
CA GLN A 19 11.73 24.17 7.20
C GLN A 19 10.97 23.26 6.22
N ALA A 20 9.77 22.82 6.56
CA ALA A 20 8.94 22.00 5.66
C ALA A 20 8.58 22.77 4.38
N LEU A 21 8.23 24.06 4.50
CA LEU A 21 7.98 24.94 3.35
C LEU A 21 9.20 25.09 2.44
N ALA A 22 10.41 25.14 2.99
CA ALA A 22 11.65 25.23 2.20
C ALA A 22 11.89 23.99 1.32
N TYR A 23 11.36 22.82 1.70
CA TYR A 23 11.43 21.60 0.89
C TYR A 23 10.31 21.48 -0.14
N LEU A 24 9.22 22.20 0.05
CA LEU A 24 8.06 22.18 -0.84
C LEU A 24 8.14 23.35 -1.83
N PHE A 25 8.83 23.13 -2.93
CA PHE A 25 8.89 24.14 -4.00
C PHE A 25 7.55 24.22 -4.72
N VAL A 26 7.05 25.44 -4.88
CA VAL A 26 5.96 25.71 -5.82
C VAL A 26 6.52 25.64 -7.22
N ARG A 27 6.36 24.50 -7.89
CA ARG A 27 6.59 24.44 -9.31
C ARG A 27 5.47 25.21 -9.99
N ILE A 28 5.77 26.41 -10.49
CA ILE A 28 4.83 27.16 -11.33
C ILE A 28 4.55 26.26 -12.54
N PRO A 29 3.30 25.88 -12.79
CA PRO A 29 2.99 25.12 -13.98
C PRO A 29 3.33 26.00 -15.18
N CYS A 30 4.28 25.59 -16.01
CA CYS A 30 4.44 26.11 -17.35
C CYS A 30 3.24 25.62 -18.17
N CYS A 31 2.08 26.18 -17.92
CA CYS A 31 0.89 25.90 -18.69
C CYS A 31 0.88 26.82 -19.90
N LEU A 32 1.38 26.32 -21.01
CA LEU A 32 0.89 26.78 -22.31
C LEU A 32 -0.52 26.20 -22.48
N PRO A 33 -1.54 27.01 -22.73
CA PRO A 33 -2.94 26.57 -22.74
C PRO A 33 -3.36 25.82 -24.03
N GLU A 34 -2.45 25.35 -24.84
CA GLU A 34 -2.77 24.86 -26.21
C GLU A 34 -2.89 23.35 -26.37
N SER A 35 -2.64 22.56 -25.37
CA SER A 35 -2.88 21.11 -25.46
C SER A 35 -3.60 20.59 -24.23
N GLY A 36 -4.88 20.34 -24.34
CA GLY A 36 -5.85 19.99 -23.32
C GLY A 36 -5.58 18.73 -22.48
N ILE A 37 -4.34 18.38 -22.19
CA ILE A 37 -3.95 17.27 -21.30
C ILE A 37 -3.10 17.84 -20.17
N LEU A 38 -3.78 18.40 -19.18
CA LEU A 38 -3.21 18.92 -17.95
C LEU A 38 -3.38 17.92 -16.81
N THR A 39 -2.55 16.90 -16.75
CA THR A 39 -2.37 16.08 -15.55
C THR A 39 -1.09 16.45 -14.81
N CYS A 40 -0.81 17.74 -14.69
CA CYS A 40 0.18 18.20 -13.72
C CYS A 40 -0.52 18.47 -12.41
N THR A 41 -0.71 17.44 -11.57
CA THR A 41 -1.14 17.57 -10.18
C THR A 41 -0.04 18.26 -9.39
N THR A 42 0.06 19.57 -9.55
CA THR A 42 0.94 20.44 -8.76
C THR A 42 0.31 20.53 -7.38
N GLN A 43 0.70 19.63 -6.49
CA GLN A 43 0.25 19.67 -5.10
C GLN A 43 0.80 20.96 -4.46
N ARG A 44 -0.09 21.90 -4.22
CA ARG A 44 0.26 23.17 -3.59
C ARG A 44 0.76 22.90 -2.16
N PRO A 45 1.80 23.62 -1.68
CA PRO A 45 2.27 23.47 -0.31
C PRO A 45 1.15 23.62 0.72
N GLN A 46 0.17 24.48 0.45
CA GLN A 46 -1.01 24.72 1.28
C GLN A 46 -1.90 23.47 1.46
N GLU A 47 -1.92 22.56 0.49
CA GLU A 47 -2.69 21.30 0.56
C GLU A 47 -1.89 20.18 1.26
N MET A 48 -0.56 20.23 1.17
CA MET A 48 0.32 19.20 1.76
C MET A 48 0.56 19.45 3.25
N LEU A 49 0.71 20.69 3.67
CA LEU A 49 0.97 21.03 5.07
C LEU A 49 -0.10 20.52 6.04
N PRO A 50 -1.41 20.72 5.79
CA PRO A 50 -2.44 20.17 6.67
C PRO A 50 -2.38 18.66 6.80
N LYS A 51 -2.08 17.95 5.71
CA LYS A 51 -1.92 16.47 5.72
C LYS A 51 -0.71 16.03 6.53
N LEU A 52 0.39 16.77 6.44
CA LEU A 52 1.63 16.48 7.14
C LEU A 52 1.52 16.72 8.66
N PHE A 53 0.97 17.87 9.05
CA PHE A 53 0.85 18.28 10.46
C PHE A 53 -0.40 17.76 11.17
N GLY A 54 -1.39 17.26 10.44
CA GLY A 54 -2.60 16.61 10.95
C GLY A 54 -2.47 15.08 10.94
N PRO A 55 -3.13 14.40 9.98
CA PRO A 55 -3.31 12.95 10.03
C PRO A 55 -2.00 12.15 10.01
N LEU A 56 -0.96 12.61 9.32
CA LEU A 56 0.33 11.91 9.31
C LEU A 56 1.06 12.01 10.66
N ARG A 57 0.99 13.17 11.31
CA ARG A 57 1.54 13.36 12.65
C ARG A 57 0.89 12.43 13.66
N GLU A 58 -0.45 12.33 13.65
CA GLU A 58 -1.20 11.46 14.55
C GLU A 58 -0.91 9.98 14.31
N ARG A 59 -0.81 9.57 13.04
CA ARG A 59 -0.49 8.19 12.66
C ARG A 59 0.88 7.76 13.19
N TYR A 60 1.89 8.61 13.08
CA TYR A 60 3.26 8.27 13.43
C TYR A 60 3.71 8.78 14.80
N ALA A 61 2.79 9.23 15.66
CA ALA A 61 3.13 9.77 16.96
C ALA A 61 4.07 8.86 17.77
N ASN A 62 3.76 7.58 17.84
CA ASN A 62 4.50 6.59 18.61
C ASN A 62 5.66 5.92 17.87
N ARG A 63 5.76 6.11 16.55
CA ARG A 63 6.81 5.48 15.74
C ARG A 63 8.09 6.32 15.75
N PRO A 64 9.26 5.77 16.15
CA PRO A 64 10.50 6.52 16.24
C PRO A 64 11.12 6.88 14.89
N GLY A 65 10.79 6.12 13.82
CA GLY A 65 11.32 6.32 12.47
C GLY A 65 10.84 5.24 11.50
N GLY A 66 11.39 5.23 10.26
CA GLY A 66 11.01 4.25 9.25
C GLY A 66 9.55 4.39 8.83
N TYR A 67 9.15 5.59 8.43
CA TYR A 67 7.76 5.88 8.03
C TYR A 67 7.42 5.46 6.62
N THR A 68 8.43 5.21 5.81
CA THR A 68 8.29 4.83 4.40
C THR A 68 8.95 3.48 4.14
N ARG A 69 8.45 2.78 3.14
CA ARG A 69 9.01 1.52 2.65
C ARG A 69 9.06 1.55 1.13
N VAL A 70 10.18 1.10 0.57
CA VAL A 70 10.35 0.93 -0.88
C VAL A 70 10.24 -0.56 -1.19
N LEU A 71 9.26 -0.93 -1.98
CA LEU A 71 9.04 -2.29 -2.47
C LEU A 71 9.48 -2.35 -3.94
N ARG A 72 10.45 -3.21 -4.24
CA ARG A 72 10.82 -3.47 -5.63
C ARG A 72 9.74 -4.32 -6.29
N ILE A 73 9.39 -3.94 -7.50
CA ILE A 73 8.44 -4.66 -8.35
C ILE A 73 9.10 -5.01 -9.67
N GLU A 74 8.50 -5.95 -10.39
CA GLU A 74 8.93 -6.28 -11.74
C GLU A 74 8.82 -5.05 -12.66
N PRO A 75 9.73 -4.92 -13.64
CA PRO A 75 9.67 -3.84 -14.62
C PRO A 75 8.33 -3.84 -15.37
N ILE A 76 7.66 -2.70 -15.42
CA ILE A 76 6.35 -2.57 -16.10
C ILE A 76 6.54 -2.29 -17.59
N LYS A 77 7.68 -1.67 -17.95
CA LYS A 77 8.00 -1.28 -19.33
C LYS A 77 8.98 -2.26 -19.98
N GLU A 78 8.97 -2.31 -21.30
CA GLU A 78 9.87 -3.14 -22.11
C GLU A 78 11.35 -2.79 -21.95
N ASP A 79 11.67 -1.57 -21.50
CA ASP A 79 13.04 -1.10 -21.24
C ASP A 79 13.72 -1.78 -20.05
N GLN A 80 13.00 -2.67 -19.33
CA GLN A 80 13.48 -3.39 -18.13
C GLN A 80 14.03 -2.45 -17.03
N ALA A 81 13.60 -1.18 -17.01
CA ALA A 81 14.00 -0.24 -15.98
C ALA A 81 13.50 -0.68 -14.60
N ALA A 82 14.37 -0.62 -13.58
CA ALA A 82 14.03 -0.99 -12.23
C ALA A 82 12.86 -0.16 -11.69
N SER A 83 11.77 -0.84 -11.34
CA SER A 83 10.55 -0.22 -10.82
C SER A 83 10.39 -0.50 -9.33
N ALA A 84 9.83 0.46 -8.60
CA ALA A 84 9.57 0.32 -7.17
C ALA A 84 8.33 1.11 -6.75
N ILE A 85 7.64 0.62 -5.73
CA ILE A 85 6.53 1.30 -5.08
C ILE A 85 7.03 1.90 -3.77
N LEU A 86 6.83 3.20 -3.59
CA LEU A 86 7.04 3.88 -2.31
C LEU A 86 5.72 3.90 -1.55
N GLU A 87 5.68 3.25 -0.40
CA GLU A 87 4.50 3.22 0.47
C GLU A 87 4.74 3.92 1.80
N LEU A 88 3.66 4.41 2.39
CA LEU A 88 3.63 4.90 3.77
C LEU A 88 3.21 3.75 4.68
N VAL A 89 4.08 3.41 5.63
CA VAL A 89 3.84 2.35 6.62
C VAL A 89 2.64 2.71 7.51
N ASP A 90 1.94 1.70 8.02
CA ASP A 90 0.74 1.85 8.86
C ASP A 90 -0.42 2.63 8.19
N GLY A 91 -0.36 2.76 6.88
CA GLY A 91 -1.44 3.37 6.10
C GLY A 91 -2.52 2.37 5.66
N PRO A 92 -3.62 2.86 5.08
CA PRO A 92 -4.69 2.01 4.56
C PRO A 92 -4.24 1.15 3.36
N LYS A 93 -3.16 1.53 2.68
CA LYS A 93 -2.57 0.83 1.53
C LYS A 93 -1.21 0.21 1.86
N ASP A 94 -0.98 -0.20 3.11
CA ASP A 94 0.24 -0.90 3.51
C ASP A 94 0.25 -2.32 2.92
N MET A 95 1.11 -2.55 1.94
CA MET A 95 1.22 -3.84 1.23
C MET A 95 1.66 -4.97 2.17
N ARG A 96 2.56 -4.68 3.09
CA ARG A 96 3.03 -5.70 4.03
C ARG A 96 1.94 -6.16 4.99
N PHE A 97 1.10 -5.23 5.44
CA PHE A 97 -0.07 -5.54 6.25
C PHE A 97 -1.05 -6.42 5.49
N ALA A 98 -1.36 -6.06 4.24
CA ALA A 98 -2.23 -6.84 3.38
C ALA A 98 -1.68 -8.24 3.08
N LEU A 99 -0.37 -8.36 2.82
CA LEU A 99 0.27 -9.66 2.57
C LEU A 99 0.26 -10.55 3.83
N THR A 100 0.49 -10.00 5.02
CA THR A 100 0.40 -10.79 6.27
C THR A 100 -1.02 -11.26 6.52
N ALA A 101 -2.02 -10.41 6.30
CA ALA A 101 -3.43 -10.79 6.42
C ALA A 101 -3.80 -11.91 5.41
N LYS A 102 -3.36 -11.79 4.16
CA LYS A 102 -3.55 -12.83 3.14
C LYS A 102 -2.92 -14.16 3.55
N THR A 103 -1.69 -14.12 4.08
CA THR A 103 -1.00 -15.33 4.55
C THR A 103 -1.78 -16.00 5.68
N ILE A 104 -2.30 -15.22 6.64
CA ILE A 104 -3.12 -15.75 7.75
C ILE A 104 -4.40 -16.40 7.20
N ALA A 105 -5.09 -15.74 6.27
CA ALA A 105 -6.29 -16.28 5.62
C ALA A 105 -6.01 -17.63 4.96
N THR A 106 -4.93 -17.72 4.18
CA THR A 106 -4.51 -18.97 3.52
C THR A 106 -4.15 -20.08 4.52
N VAL A 107 -3.45 -19.73 5.61
CA VAL A 107 -3.09 -20.70 6.67
C VAL A 107 -4.34 -21.21 7.38
N ARG A 108 -5.32 -20.35 7.67
CA ARG A 108 -6.61 -20.74 8.27
C ARG A 108 -7.40 -21.68 7.35
N GLN A 109 -7.48 -21.35 6.05
CA GLN A 109 -8.17 -22.19 5.07
C GLN A 109 -7.54 -23.59 4.94
N ASN A 110 -6.22 -23.67 5.01
CA ASN A 110 -5.50 -24.95 4.93
C ASN A 110 -5.45 -25.70 6.28
N GLY A 111 -5.97 -25.13 7.36
CA GLY A 111 -5.94 -25.74 8.69
C GLY A 111 -4.53 -25.90 9.29
N HIS A 112 -3.56 -25.16 8.78
CA HIS A 112 -2.18 -25.20 9.30
C HIS A 112 -1.96 -24.27 10.48
N LYS A 113 -0.94 -24.56 11.28
CA LYS A 113 -0.49 -23.66 12.35
C LYS A 113 0.31 -22.50 11.76
N ILE A 114 0.21 -21.34 12.42
CA ILE A 114 1.00 -20.16 12.06
C ILE A 114 2.49 -20.43 12.33
N ASN A 115 3.33 -20.19 11.33
CA ASN A 115 4.78 -20.34 11.42
C ASN A 115 5.38 -19.17 12.24
N ASP A 116 6.52 -19.40 12.91
CA ASP A 116 7.25 -18.40 13.70
C ASP A 116 7.59 -17.13 12.89
N MET A 117 7.95 -17.28 11.61
CA MET A 117 8.19 -16.15 10.72
C MET A 117 6.93 -15.31 10.50
N THR A 118 5.78 -15.95 10.35
CA THR A 118 4.50 -15.26 10.20
C THR A 118 4.12 -14.55 11.49
N ALA A 119 4.29 -15.18 12.65
CA ALA A 119 4.08 -14.58 13.96
C ALA A 119 4.96 -13.35 14.18
N ALA A 120 6.24 -13.42 13.83
CA ALA A 120 7.16 -12.29 13.88
C ALA A 120 6.75 -11.14 12.93
N ASN A 121 6.21 -11.46 11.75
CA ASN A 121 5.69 -10.46 10.81
C ASN A 121 4.43 -9.79 11.34
N ILE A 122 3.51 -10.56 11.93
CA ILE A 122 2.31 -10.01 12.59
C ILE A 122 2.73 -9.02 13.67
N ALA A 123 3.62 -9.40 14.59
CA ALA A 123 4.11 -8.53 15.65
C ALA A 123 4.74 -7.22 15.10
N LYS A 124 5.53 -7.31 14.00
CA LYS A 124 6.12 -6.12 13.37
C LYS A 124 5.11 -5.17 12.74
N VAL A 125 4.02 -5.71 12.24
CA VAL A 125 3.00 -4.93 11.51
C VAL A 125 1.97 -4.33 12.46
N THR A 126 1.71 -4.99 13.61
CA THR A 126 0.73 -4.53 14.61
C THR A 126 1.30 -3.55 15.62
N ASN A 127 2.62 -3.54 15.86
CA ASN A 127 3.29 -2.87 16.99
C ASN A 127 2.95 -1.37 17.16
N PHE A 128 2.79 -0.61 16.06
CA PHE A 128 2.58 0.84 16.12
C PHE A 128 1.21 1.28 15.63
N ARG A 129 0.36 0.36 15.18
CA ARG A 129 -0.99 0.67 14.74
C ARG A 129 -1.94 0.82 15.92
N LYS A 130 -2.83 1.79 15.83
CA LYS A 130 -4.02 1.83 16.68
C LYS A 130 -4.99 0.77 16.16
N ASP A 131 -5.65 0.06 17.07
CA ASP A 131 -6.65 -0.98 16.74
C ASP A 131 -6.17 -2.05 15.75
N ALA A 132 -4.86 -2.38 15.82
CA ALA A 132 -4.16 -3.24 14.89
C ALA A 132 -4.82 -4.61 14.71
N ASP A 133 -5.24 -5.23 15.83
CA ASP A 133 -5.81 -6.58 15.81
C ASP A 133 -7.17 -6.60 15.13
N GLN A 134 -8.01 -5.59 15.38
CA GLN A 134 -9.31 -5.47 14.73
C GLN A 134 -9.20 -5.20 13.23
N GLU A 135 -8.26 -4.31 12.83
CA GLU A 135 -8.00 -4.05 11.41
C GLU A 135 -7.46 -5.28 10.70
N LEU A 136 -6.56 -6.03 11.37
CA LEU A 136 -6.00 -7.26 10.82
C LEU A 136 -7.09 -8.30 10.60
N GLU A 137 -7.95 -8.51 11.58
CA GLU A 137 -9.03 -9.49 11.46
C GLU A 137 -10.03 -9.12 10.36
N LYS A 138 -10.42 -7.84 10.26
CA LYS A 138 -11.26 -7.35 9.14
C LYS A 138 -10.61 -7.61 7.78
N MET A 139 -9.29 -7.42 7.68
CA MET A 139 -8.57 -7.65 6.43
C MET A 139 -8.48 -9.15 6.12
N VAL A 140 -8.25 -10.00 7.12
CA VAL A 140 -8.25 -11.46 6.98
C VAL A 140 -9.60 -11.95 6.47
N GLN A 141 -10.70 -11.56 7.10
CA GLN A 141 -12.06 -11.90 6.67
C GLN A 141 -12.36 -11.46 5.25
N LYS A 142 -11.84 -10.28 4.85
CA LYS A 142 -11.96 -9.82 3.48
C LYS A 142 -11.27 -10.76 2.49
N PHE A 143 -10.05 -11.21 2.79
CA PHE A 143 -9.32 -12.15 1.94
C PHE A 143 -9.96 -13.54 1.93
N GLU A 144 -10.52 -14.00 3.04
CA GLU A 144 -11.26 -15.27 3.11
C GLU A 144 -12.49 -15.23 2.18
N ARG A 145 -13.24 -14.13 2.18
CA ARG A 145 -14.38 -13.94 1.25
C ARG A 145 -13.93 -13.93 -0.21
N MET A 146 -12.91 -13.14 -0.54
CA MET A 146 -12.38 -13.08 -1.90
C MET A 146 -11.88 -14.45 -2.39
N ALA A 147 -11.28 -15.25 -1.51
CA ALA A 147 -10.82 -16.58 -1.86
C ALA A 147 -12.00 -17.55 -2.06
N ALA A 148 -13.07 -17.43 -1.29
CA ALA A 148 -14.30 -18.21 -1.49
C ALA A 148 -14.98 -17.85 -2.83
N GLU A 149 -15.13 -16.56 -3.14
CA GLU A 149 -15.69 -16.08 -4.39
C GLU A 149 -14.84 -16.50 -5.60
N GLY A 150 -13.50 -16.36 -5.53
CA GLY A 150 -12.59 -16.76 -6.60
C GLY A 150 -12.58 -18.27 -6.87
N SER A 151 -12.78 -19.09 -5.85
CA SER A 151 -12.88 -20.55 -6.03
C SER A 151 -14.15 -20.96 -6.79
N GLU A 152 -15.24 -20.25 -6.64
CA GLU A 152 -16.49 -20.50 -7.38
C GLU A 152 -16.37 -20.11 -8.85
N GLU A 153 -15.72 -18.99 -9.16
CA GLU A 153 -15.47 -18.58 -10.54
C GLU A 153 -14.53 -19.53 -11.28
N ASP A 154 -13.43 -19.96 -10.64
CA ASP A 154 -12.48 -20.94 -11.22
C ASP A 154 -13.14 -22.29 -11.50
N VAL A 155 -14.06 -22.75 -10.67
CA VAL A 155 -14.83 -23.97 -10.89
C VAL A 155 -15.78 -23.83 -12.09
N GLN A 156 -16.40 -22.67 -12.25
CA GLN A 156 -17.28 -22.41 -13.40
C GLN A 156 -16.51 -22.29 -14.72
N VAL A 157 -15.31 -21.67 -14.70
CA VAL A 157 -14.45 -21.57 -15.88
C VAL A 157 -13.93 -22.94 -16.30
N LYS A 158 -13.53 -23.81 -15.35
CA LYS A 158 -13.12 -25.19 -15.64
C LYS A 158 -14.27 -26.02 -16.24
N LYS A 159 -15.51 -25.83 -15.77
CA LYS A 159 -16.68 -26.53 -16.35
C LYS A 159 -17.01 -26.07 -17.79
N ARG A 160 -16.64 -24.84 -18.18
CA ARG A 160 -16.86 -24.31 -19.54
C ARG A 160 -15.81 -24.79 -20.56
N ARG A 161 -14.65 -25.31 -20.12
CA ARG A 161 -13.62 -25.90 -20.99
C ARG A 161 -13.83 -27.40 -21.18
N VAL A 162 -15.01 -27.81 -21.59
CA VAL A 162 -15.24 -29.11 -22.17
C VAL A 162 -14.76 -29.03 -23.61
N TYR A 163 -13.57 -29.54 -23.89
CA TYR A 163 -13.13 -29.77 -25.25
C TYR A 163 -14.05 -30.78 -25.89
N PRO A 164 -14.58 -30.53 -27.09
CA PRO A 164 -15.34 -31.56 -27.79
C PRO A 164 -14.41 -32.72 -28.11
N GLU A 165 -14.74 -33.90 -27.60
CA GLU A 165 -14.12 -35.17 -27.92
C GLU A 165 -14.48 -35.58 -29.36
N ASN A 166 -13.93 -34.93 -30.38
CA ASN A 166 -14.05 -35.42 -31.74
C ASN A 166 -12.96 -34.85 -32.62
N ILE A 167 -11.74 -35.35 -32.48
CA ILE A 167 -10.80 -35.43 -33.57
C ILE A 167 -10.06 -36.78 -33.45
N THR A 168 -10.79 -37.89 -33.70
CA THR A 168 -10.22 -39.14 -34.13
C THR A 168 -11.00 -39.60 -35.31
N SER A 169 -10.46 -39.40 -36.49
CA SER A 169 -10.63 -40.16 -37.71
C SER A 169 -10.39 -39.31 -38.94
N ARG A 170 -9.18 -39.25 -39.40
CA ARG A 170 -8.80 -39.61 -40.78
C ARG A 170 -7.32 -39.53 -40.93
#